data_166fe4578d7b5cf89863e7824fdd493d
#
_entry.id   166fe4578d7b5cf89863e7824fdd493d
#
_cell.length_a   1.000
_cell.length_b   1.000
_cell.length_c   1.000
_cell.angle_alpha   90.00
_cell.angle_beta   90.00
_cell.angle_gamma   90.00
#
_symmetry.space_group_name_H-M   'P 1'
#
loop_
_entity.id
_entity.type
_entity.pdbx_description
1 polymer ?
#
loop_
_entity_poly.entity_id
_entity_poly.type
_entity_poly.pdbx_seq_one_letter_code
_entity_poly.pdbx_strand_id
1 'polypeptide(L)'
;MNQQVKMPEINPQDVEIPEGQTLESWIDSRVARYGTRQLDWNALKFQADFDPKYKRAQMRYIGTGGTGVAHDSNVVPAEHFTFSTMVLPAGCEGPLHLHTDAEEVFFILRGNKVRIMVEHLGKRHDTVLGERDLISVPPGVYRGLVNEGIEEALMLVVIGSTKPETPSYPPDHPLSKIKRNKN
;
A
#
# COMPACT_ATOMS: atom_id res chain seq x y z
N MET A 1 -4.91 15.32 -23.82
CA MET A 1 -4.95 14.11 -24.67
C MET A 1 -4.39 12.96 -23.82
N ASN A 2 -5.27 12.05 -23.36
CA ASN A 2 -4.82 10.86 -22.63
C ASN A 2 -4.18 9.91 -23.65
N GLN A 3 -2.85 9.80 -23.64
CA GLN A 3 -2.20 8.68 -24.27
C GLN A 3 -2.54 7.44 -23.44
N GLN A 4 -3.48 6.63 -23.91
CA GLN A 4 -3.62 5.27 -23.40
C GLN A 4 -2.30 4.55 -23.68
N VAL A 5 -1.57 4.22 -22.62
CA VAL A 5 -0.43 3.31 -22.70
C VAL A 5 -0.99 1.98 -23.18
N LYS A 6 -0.81 1.67 -24.48
CA LYS A 6 -1.18 0.39 -25.04
C LYS A 6 -0.26 -0.66 -24.40
N MET A 7 -0.82 -1.50 -23.53
CA MET A 7 -0.09 -2.66 -23.01
C MET A 7 0.36 -3.53 -24.20
N PRO A 8 1.61 -4.04 -24.18
CA PRO A 8 2.05 -4.93 -25.22
C PRO A 8 1.10 -6.14 -25.30
N GLU A 9 0.73 -6.52 -26.50
CA GLU A 9 -0.08 -7.70 -26.75
C GLU A 9 0.81 -8.92 -26.48
N ILE A 10 0.56 -9.61 -25.37
CA ILE A 10 1.31 -10.80 -24.98
C ILE A 10 0.70 -11.98 -25.74
N ASN A 11 1.49 -12.62 -26.60
CA ASN A 11 1.11 -13.88 -27.17
C ASN A 11 1.18 -14.97 -26.07
N PRO A 12 0.08 -15.71 -25.79
CA PRO A 12 0.09 -16.77 -24.78
C PRO A 12 1.20 -17.81 -24.95
N GLN A 13 1.69 -18.00 -26.16
CA GLN A 13 2.78 -18.96 -26.46
C GLN A 13 4.18 -18.40 -26.08
N ASP A 14 4.29 -17.10 -25.84
CA ASP A 14 5.55 -16.46 -25.44
C ASP A 14 5.77 -16.44 -23.93
N VAL A 15 4.80 -16.95 -23.14
CA VAL A 15 4.93 -17.08 -21.68
C VAL A 15 5.56 -18.43 -21.36
N GLU A 16 6.84 -18.41 -21.03
CA GLU A 16 7.58 -19.61 -20.65
C GLU A 16 7.50 -19.86 -19.15
N ILE A 17 7.37 -21.15 -18.77
CA ILE A 17 7.52 -21.57 -17.40
C ILE A 17 9.01 -21.45 -17.04
N PRO A 18 9.39 -20.84 -15.90
CA PRO A 18 10.78 -20.71 -15.49
C PRO A 18 11.51 -22.05 -15.48
N GLU A 19 12.78 -22.05 -15.91
CA GLU A 19 13.60 -23.24 -15.95
C GLU A 19 13.62 -23.97 -14.60
N GLY A 20 13.47 -25.29 -14.62
CA GLY A 20 13.44 -26.13 -13.43
C GLY A 20 12.09 -26.16 -12.69
N GLN A 21 11.06 -25.47 -13.19
CA GLN A 21 9.71 -25.50 -12.61
C GLN A 21 8.74 -26.28 -13.48
N THR A 22 7.72 -26.86 -12.84
CA THR A 22 6.51 -27.35 -13.50
C THR A 22 5.46 -26.26 -13.51
N LEU A 23 4.43 -26.38 -14.35
CA LEU A 23 3.28 -25.47 -14.35
C LEU A 23 2.64 -25.39 -12.95
N GLU A 24 2.50 -26.53 -12.27
CA GLU A 24 1.93 -26.60 -10.93
C GLU A 24 2.78 -25.82 -9.91
N SER A 25 4.10 -26.08 -9.83
CA SER A 25 4.98 -25.41 -8.88
C SER A 25 5.09 -23.91 -9.18
N TRP A 26 5.08 -23.54 -10.46
CA TRP A 26 5.10 -22.13 -10.86
C TRP A 26 3.82 -21.41 -10.45
N ILE A 27 2.65 -21.98 -10.71
CA ILE A 27 1.37 -21.39 -10.30
C ILE A 27 1.24 -21.34 -8.77
N ASP A 28 1.65 -22.40 -8.07
CA ASP A 28 1.64 -22.41 -6.59
C ASP A 28 2.54 -21.30 -5.99
N SER A 29 3.65 -21.00 -6.62
CA SER A 29 4.52 -19.89 -6.20
C SER A 29 3.85 -18.51 -6.34
N ARG A 30 2.77 -18.41 -7.11
CA ARG A 30 2.00 -17.19 -7.35
C ARG A 30 0.71 -17.13 -6.53
N VAL A 31 0.50 -18.07 -5.61
CA VAL A 31 -0.67 -18.10 -4.74
C VAL A 31 -0.30 -17.60 -3.34
N ALA A 32 -0.91 -16.51 -2.92
CA ALA A 32 -0.82 -15.99 -1.58
C ALA A 32 -2.03 -16.44 -0.74
N ARG A 33 -1.83 -17.35 0.21
CA ARG A 33 -2.91 -17.88 1.03
C ARG A 33 -3.05 -17.12 2.35
N TYR A 34 -4.24 -16.68 2.68
CA TYR A 34 -4.53 -15.97 3.93
C TYR A 34 -4.08 -16.76 5.18
N GLY A 35 -4.36 -18.07 5.23
CA GLY A 35 -4.06 -18.92 6.39
C GLY A 35 -2.57 -19.08 6.71
N THR A 36 -1.67 -18.67 5.81
CA THR A 36 -0.22 -18.72 6.05
C THR A 36 0.39 -17.37 6.39
N ARG A 37 -0.44 -16.30 6.52
CA ARG A 37 -0.02 -14.92 6.70
C ARG A 37 -0.43 -14.38 8.06
N GLN A 38 0.31 -13.38 8.51
CA GLN A 38 0.04 -12.70 9.76
C GLN A 38 0.03 -11.19 9.53
N LEU A 39 -0.76 -10.48 10.35
CA LEU A 39 -0.73 -9.03 10.42
C LEU A 39 0.61 -8.57 10.99
N ASP A 40 1.32 -7.76 10.22
CA ASP A 40 2.56 -7.13 10.64
C ASP A 40 2.28 -5.76 11.28
N TRP A 41 2.24 -5.72 12.60
CA TRP A 41 2.10 -4.50 13.38
C TRP A 41 3.39 -3.67 13.47
N ASN A 42 4.50 -4.22 12.98
CA ASN A 42 5.79 -3.52 12.93
C ASN A 42 6.04 -2.84 11.57
N ALA A 43 5.15 -3.04 10.60
CA ALA A 43 5.20 -2.29 9.36
C ALA A 43 5.07 -0.79 9.68
N LEU A 44 6.07 0.02 9.27
CA LEU A 44 6.12 1.46 9.57
C LEU A 44 6.04 1.78 11.09
N LYS A 45 6.54 0.89 11.94
CA LYS A 45 6.49 1.01 13.39
C LYS A 45 7.02 2.35 13.91
N PHE A 46 8.02 2.94 13.27
CA PHE A 46 8.57 4.25 13.66
C PHE A 46 7.52 5.37 13.69
N GLN A 47 6.43 5.24 12.94
CA GLN A 47 5.32 6.19 12.98
C GLN A 47 4.51 6.01 14.27
N ALA A 48 4.18 4.76 14.63
CA ALA A 48 3.46 4.45 15.87
C ALA A 48 4.31 4.72 17.12
N ASP A 49 5.64 4.59 17.04
CA ASP A 49 6.57 4.95 18.11
C ASP A 49 6.62 6.48 18.32
N PHE A 50 6.45 7.24 17.23
CA PHE A 50 6.37 8.69 17.31
C PHE A 50 5.04 9.17 17.91
N ASP A 51 3.92 8.60 17.44
CA ASP A 51 2.58 8.89 17.93
C ASP A 51 1.70 7.64 17.80
N PRO A 52 1.13 7.11 18.93
CA PRO A 52 0.30 5.91 18.92
C PRO A 52 -0.90 5.96 17.97
N LYS A 53 -1.38 7.15 17.60
CA LYS A 53 -2.46 7.32 16.61
C LYS A 53 -2.10 6.78 15.23
N TYR A 54 -0.80 6.64 14.91
CA TYR A 54 -0.33 6.06 13.64
C TYR A 54 -0.22 4.54 13.66
N LYS A 55 -0.74 3.89 14.71
CA LYS A 55 -0.74 2.43 14.81
C LYS A 55 -1.65 1.80 13.77
N ARG A 56 -1.08 0.92 12.96
CA ARG A 56 -1.80 0.11 11.99
C ARG A 56 -1.01 -1.16 11.66
N ALA A 57 -1.67 -2.15 11.09
CA ALA A 57 -1.00 -3.37 10.65
C ALA A 57 -1.16 -3.56 9.16
N GLN A 58 -0.20 -4.23 8.55
CA GLN A 58 -0.28 -4.66 7.15
C GLN A 58 -0.12 -6.16 7.02
N MET A 59 -0.80 -6.73 6.05
CA MET A 59 -0.60 -8.09 5.58
C MET A 59 -0.25 -8.02 4.10
N ARG A 60 0.99 -8.38 3.77
CA ARG A 60 1.52 -8.30 2.40
C ARG A 60 1.15 -9.55 1.62
N TYR A 61 0.80 -9.42 0.36
CA TYR A 61 0.46 -10.50 -0.56
C TYR A 61 1.35 -10.51 -1.79
N ILE A 62 1.57 -9.37 -2.43
CA ILE A 62 2.45 -9.21 -3.59
C ILE A 62 3.48 -8.14 -3.25
N GLY A 63 4.76 -8.53 -3.26
CA GLY A 63 5.86 -7.62 -2.90
C GLY A 63 5.79 -7.11 -1.46
N THR A 64 6.75 -6.25 -1.09
CA THR A 64 6.88 -5.74 0.28
C THR A 64 6.17 -4.39 0.50
N GLY A 65 5.67 -3.75 -0.56
CA GLY A 65 5.03 -2.45 -0.47
C GLY A 65 5.98 -1.33 -0.02
N GLY A 66 5.43 -0.14 0.22
CA GLY A 66 6.16 1.02 0.77
C GLY A 66 6.40 0.94 2.29
N THR A 67 6.51 -0.26 2.86
CA THR A 67 6.52 -0.48 4.32
C THR A 67 7.88 -0.32 4.98
N GLY A 68 8.96 -0.21 4.18
CA GLY A 68 10.34 -0.24 4.67
C GLY A 68 10.86 -1.64 4.99
N VAL A 69 10.07 -2.70 4.77
CA VAL A 69 10.50 -4.09 4.89
C VAL A 69 11.28 -4.46 3.64
N ALA A 70 12.56 -4.81 3.80
CA ALA A 70 13.44 -5.11 2.68
C ALA A 70 13.15 -6.48 2.04
N HIS A 71 12.73 -7.44 2.84
CA HIS A 71 12.48 -8.81 2.39
C HIS A 71 11.32 -9.45 3.15
N ASP A 72 10.46 -10.15 2.42
CA ASP A 72 9.40 -10.99 2.96
C ASP A 72 9.29 -12.24 2.08
N SER A 73 9.74 -13.38 2.59
CA SER A 73 9.74 -14.64 1.84
C SER A 73 8.34 -15.23 1.63
N ASN A 74 7.34 -14.68 2.29
CA ASN A 74 5.95 -15.16 2.23
C ASN A 74 5.06 -14.29 1.35
N VAL A 75 5.62 -13.65 0.31
CA VAL A 75 4.85 -12.88 -0.67
C VAL A 75 5.08 -13.41 -2.07
N VAL A 76 4.09 -13.24 -2.93
CA VAL A 76 4.25 -13.41 -4.38
C VAL A 76 5.18 -12.30 -4.88
N PRO A 77 6.18 -12.60 -5.72
CA PRO A 77 7.01 -11.56 -6.31
C PRO A 77 6.20 -10.52 -7.09
N ALA A 78 6.51 -9.25 -6.89
CA ALA A 78 5.86 -8.16 -7.60
C ALA A 78 6.43 -8.02 -9.02
N GLU A 79 5.57 -7.97 -10.04
CA GLU A 79 5.96 -7.73 -11.43
C GLU A 79 5.60 -6.31 -11.91
N HIS A 80 4.49 -5.73 -11.42
CA HIS A 80 4.01 -4.42 -11.85
C HIS A 80 3.53 -3.55 -10.69
N PHE A 81 3.05 -4.18 -9.61
CA PHE A 81 2.49 -3.49 -8.45
C PHE A 81 2.74 -4.31 -7.19
N THR A 82 2.59 -3.67 -6.04
CA THR A 82 2.52 -4.36 -4.75
C THR A 82 1.08 -4.36 -4.24
N PHE A 83 0.73 -5.40 -3.48
CA PHE A 83 -0.62 -5.60 -2.96
C PHE A 83 -0.56 -6.03 -1.50
N SER A 84 -1.28 -5.32 -0.65
CA SER A 84 -1.43 -5.65 0.76
C SER A 84 -2.84 -5.35 1.26
N THR A 85 -3.19 -5.89 2.42
CA THR A 85 -4.30 -5.36 3.21
C THR A 85 -3.77 -4.60 4.41
N MET A 86 -4.49 -3.56 4.81
CA MET A 86 -4.17 -2.75 5.98
C MET A 86 -5.35 -2.75 6.95
N VAL A 87 -5.05 -3.04 8.21
CA VAL A 87 -5.97 -2.84 9.34
C VAL A 87 -5.63 -1.52 10.00
N LEU A 88 -6.64 -0.64 10.07
CA LEU A 88 -6.56 0.65 10.73
C LEU A 88 -7.54 0.68 11.91
N PRO A 89 -7.07 0.62 13.15
CA PRO A 89 -7.94 0.68 14.33
C PRO A 89 -8.79 1.96 14.38
N ALA A 90 -9.89 1.92 15.11
CA ALA A 90 -10.73 3.10 15.33
C ALA A 90 -9.92 4.25 15.93
N GLY A 91 -10.08 5.47 15.41
CA GLY A 91 -9.36 6.66 15.81
C GLY A 91 -7.89 6.72 15.37
N CYS A 92 -7.37 5.67 14.70
CA CYS A 92 -6.01 5.69 14.16
C CYS A 92 -5.93 6.32 12.78
N GLU A 93 -4.70 6.72 12.42
CA GLU A 93 -4.40 7.48 11.21
C GLU A 93 -3.26 6.84 10.40
N GLY A 94 -3.29 6.98 9.08
CA GLY A 94 -2.11 6.97 8.24
C GLY A 94 -1.68 8.42 8.02
N PRO A 95 -0.47 8.83 8.45
CA PRO A 95 -0.06 10.21 8.36
C PRO A 95 -0.03 10.71 6.92
N LEU A 96 -0.19 12.01 6.72
CA LEU A 96 -0.07 12.64 5.40
C LEU A 96 1.31 12.36 4.82
N HIS A 97 1.37 11.72 3.66
CA HIS A 97 2.59 11.30 2.99
C HIS A 97 2.42 11.31 1.48
N LEU A 98 3.51 11.15 0.76
CA LEU A 98 3.48 11.10 -0.69
C LEU A 98 4.44 10.02 -1.21
N HIS A 99 4.07 9.37 -2.30
CA HIS A 99 4.94 8.58 -3.16
C HIS A 99 5.27 9.39 -4.42
N THR A 100 6.55 9.47 -4.77
CA THR A 100 7.01 10.18 -5.96
C THR A 100 6.99 9.30 -7.21
N ASP A 101 7.07 8.00 -6.99
CA ASP A 101 7.32 6.98 -8.00
C ASP A 101 6.09 6.14 -8.37
N ALA A 102 4.99 6.25 -7.61
CA ALA A 102 3.85 5.35 -7.77
C ALA A 102 2.51 5.97 -7.39
N GLU A 103 1.49 5.58 -8.14
CA GLU A 103 0.09 5.69 -7.76
C GLU A 103 -0.21 4.77 -6.58
N GLU A 104 -1.05 5.21 -5.65
CA GLU A 104 -1.53 4.40 -4.54
C GLU A 104 -3.06 4.36 -4.53
N VAL A 105 -3.59 3.14 -4.42
CA VAL A 105 -5.03 2.89 -4.38
C VAL A 105 -5.41 2.35 -3.03
N PHE A 106 -6.48 2.92 -2.45
CA PHE A 106 -7.16 2.36 -1.28
C PHE A 106 -8.57 1.92 -1.68
N PHE A 107 -8.91 0.70 -1.35
CA PHE A 107 -10.26 0.15 -1.51
C PHE A 107 -10.74 -0.37 -0.15
N ILE A 108 -11.85 0.16 0.35
CA ILE A 108 -12.35 -0.17 1.68
C ILE A 108 -13.09 -1.50 1.62
N LEU A 109 -12.57 -2.52 2.31
CA LEU A 109 -13.21 -3.84 2.44
C LEU A 109 -14.22 -3.88 3.58
N ARG A 110 -13.92 -3.17 4.68
CA ARG A 110 -14.77 -3.05 5.87
C ARG A 110 -14.47 -1.72 6.55
N GLY A 111 -15.50 -1.03 6.98
CA GLY A 111 -15.43 0.27 7.62
C GLY A 111 -16.36 1.26 6.92
N ASN A 112 -16.99 2.13 7.69
CA ASN A 112 -18.03 3.02 7.18
C ASN A 112 -17.68 4.51 7.24
N LYS A 113 -16.51 4.85 7.78
CA LYS A 113 -16.11 6.25 7.95
C LYS A 113 -14.59 6.39 7.95
N VAL A 114 -13.99 6.17 6.80
CA VAL A 114 -12.55 6.40 6.57
C VAL A 114 -12.40 7.73 5.85
N ARG A 115 -11.96 8.76 6.57
CA ARG A 115 -11.66 10.06 5.95
C ARG A 115 -10.30 9.99 5.28
N ILE A 116 -10.28 10.34 4.00
CA ILE A 116 -9.06 10.49 3.21
C ILE A 116 -8.76 11.96 3.06
N MET A 117 -7.54 12.34 3.37
CA MET A 117 -7.00 13.67 3.20
C MET A 117 -6.11 13.69 1.96
N VAL A 118 -6.37 14.59 1.04
CA VAL A 118 -5.55 14.78 -0.16
C VAL A 118 -5.06 16.21 -0.20
N GLU A 119 -3.75 16.40 -0.43
CA GLU A 119 -3.16 17.72 -0.53
C GLU A 119 -2.22 17.84 -1.74
N HIS A 120 -2.41 18.90 -2.52
CA HIS A 120 -1.58 19.19 -3.68
C HIS A 120 -1.50 20.71 -3.91
N LEU A 121 -0.28 21.24 -4.13
CA LEU A 121 -0.01 22.67 -4.37
C LEU A 121 -0.69 23.59 -3.33
N GLY A 122 -0.58 23.22 -2.05
CA GLY A 122 -1.13 24.00 -0.94
C GLY A 122 -2.67 23.99 -0.84
N LYS A 123 -3.35 23.19 -1.67
CA LYS A 123 -4.79 22.99 -1.58
C LYS A 123 -5.06 21.62 -0.97
N ARG A 124 -6.01 21.55 -0.04
CA ARG A 124 -6.45 20.34 0.62
C ARG A 124 -7.91 20.03 0.31
N HIS A 125 -8.19 18.77 0.11
CA HIS A 125 -9.54 18.23 0.01
C HIS A 125 -9.63 16.95 0.85
N ASP A 126 -10.69 16.85 1.65
CA ASP A 126 -10.98 15.67 2.45
C ASP A 126 -12.26 15.02 1.90
N THR A 127 -12.26 13.70 1.78
CA THR A 127 -13.44 12.91 1.43
C THR A 127 -13.60 11.76 2.41
N VAL A 128 -14.82 11.24 2.59
CA VAL A 128 -15.08 10.11 3.46
C VAL A 128 -15.48 8.92 2.61
N LEU A 129 -14.79 7.81 2.82
CA LEU A 129 -15.05 6.54 2.16
C LEU A 129 -15.74 5.57 3.12
N GLY A 130 -16.68 4.80 2.58
CA GLY A 130 -17.32 3.67 3.21
C GLY A 130 -16.95 2.35 2.54
N GLU A 131 -17.58 1.28 2.97
CA GLU A 131 -17.36 -0.06 2.41
C GLU A 131 -17.61 -0.08 0.90
N ARG A 132 -16.66 -0.67 0.16
CA ARG A 132 -16.58 -0.76 -1.30
C ARG A 132 -16.31 0.54 -2.05
N ASP A 133 -16.01 1.63 -1.35
CA ASP A 133 -15.49 2.82 -1.99
C ASP A 133 -13.99 2.68 -2.28
N LEU A 134 -13.55 3.38 -3.32
CA LEU A 134 -12.17 3.40 -3.76
C LEU A 134 -11.70 4.84 -3.97
N ILE A 135 -10.44 5.07 -3.63
CA ILE A 135 -9.69 6.23 -4.10
C ILE A 135 -8.39 5.79 -4.74
N SER A 136 -8.05 6.40 -5.86
CA SER A 136 -6.74 6.31 -6.50
C SER A 136 -6.05 7.67 -6.40
N VAL A 137 -4.85 7.68 -5.84
CA VAL A 137 -4.07 8.90 -5.65
C VAL A 137 -2.82 8.83 -6.51
N PRO A 138 -2.65 9.74 -7.48
CA PRO A 138 -1.50 9.73 -8.37
C PRO A 138 -0.19 10.03 -7.62
N PRO A 139 0.98 9.70 -8.21
CA PRO A 139 2.28 10.09 -7.66
C PRO A 139 2.38 11.61 -7.52
N GLY A 140 3.15 12.07 -6.54
CA GLY A 140 3.38 13.50 -6.30
C GLY A 140 2.24 14.22 -5.57
N VAL A 141 1.17 13.53 -5.20
CA VAL A 141 0.05 14.07 -4.41
C VAL A 141 0.12 13.53 -2.99
N TYR A 142 0.10 14.39 -1.99
CA TYR A 142 0.03 13.98 -0.58
C TYR A 142 -1.33 13.33 -0.28
N ARG A 143 -1.28 12.22 0.47
CA ARG A 143 -2.46 11.51 0.98
C ARG A 143 -2.25 11.08 2.42
N GLY A 144 -3.31 11.08 3.16
CA GLY A 144 -3.41 10.53 4.51
C GLY A 144 -4.80 10.00 4.77
N LEU A 145 -4.98 9.26 5.83
CA LEU A 145 -6.28 8.67 6.15
C LEU A 145 -6.50 8.59 7.65
N VAL A 146 -7.76 8.68 8.06
CA VAL A 146 -8.20 8.58 9.45
C VAL A 146 -9.39 7.66 9.52
N ASN A 147 -9.36 6.66 10.39
CA ASN A 147 -10.54 5.88 10.70
C ASN A 147 -11.37 6.61 11.76
N GLU A 148 -12.40 7.33 11.31
CA GLU A 148 -13.36 8.03 12.17
C GLU A 148 -14.54 7.15 12.61
N GLY A 149 -14.54 5.88 12.19
CA GLY A 149 -15.52 4.88 12.65
C GLY A 149 -15.24 4.41 14.07
N ILE A 150 -16.16 3.62 14.59
CA ILE A 150 -16.06 3.04 15.95
C ILE A 150 -15.43 1.63 15.96
N GLU A 151 -15.22 1.05 14.79
CA GLU A 151 -14.60 -0.25 14.60
C GLU A 151 -13.33 -0.13 13.76
N GLU A 152 -12.51 -1.17 13.74
CA GLU A 152 -11.36 -1.21 12.84
C GLU A 152 -11.79 -1.18 11.37
N ALA A 153 -11.09 -0.44 10.55
CA ALA A 153 -11.23 -0.49 9.10
C ALA A 153 -10.23 -1.48 8.50
N LEU A 154 -10.69 -2.23 7.49
CA LEU A 154 -9.87 -3.10 6.66
C LEU A 154 -9.90 -2.57 5.23
N MET A 155 -8.75 -2.40 4.61
CA MET A 155 -8.67 -1.91 3.23
C MET A 155 -7.60 -2.64 2.43
N LEU A 156 -7.79 -2.71 1.12
CA LEU A 156 -6.74 -3.04 0.17
C LEU A 156 -5.87 -1.81 -0.05
N VAL A 157 -4.57 -2.06 -0.17
CA VAL A 157 -3.57 -1.07 -0.58
C VAL A 157 -2.81 -1.62 -1.77
N VAL A 158 -2.92 -0.94 -2.90
CA VAL A 158 -2.17 -1.25 -4.12
C VAL A 158 -1.25 -0.09 -4.44
N ILE A 159 0.03 -0.37 -4.67
CA ILE A 159 1.00 0.64 -5.09
C ILE A 159 1.56 0.23 -6.45
N GLY A 160 1.44 1.10 -7.44
CA GLY A 160 1.81 0.89 -8.84
C GLY A 160 3.32 0.88 -9.07
N SER A 161 4.05 0.12 -8.28
CA SER A 161 5.49 -0.09 -8.39
C SER A 161 5.84 -1.47 -7.83
N THR A 162 6.82 -2.14 -8.41
CA THR A 162 7.33 -3.42 -7.89
C THR A 162 8.16 -3.25 -6.63
N LYS A 163 8.77 -2.08 -6.47
CA LYS A 163 9.61 -1.71 -5.33
C LYS A 163 9.39 -0.24 -5.00
N PRO A 164 8.21 0.09 -4.43
CA PRO A 164 7.87 1.48 -4.15
C PRO A 164 8.87 2.08 -3.15
N GLU A 165 9.20 3.35 -3.35
CA GLU A 165 9.97 4.11 -2.39
C GLU A 165 9.22 4.24 -1.08
N THR A 166 9.99 4.31 0.02
CA THR A 166 9.39 4.66 1.32
C THR A 166 8.79 6.05 1.25
N PRO A 167 7.57 6.24 1.79
CA PRO A 167 6.84 7.50 1.63
C PRO A 167 7.59 8.70 2.21
N SER A 168 7.47 9.85 1.56
CA SER A 168 7.93 11.15 2.04
C SER A 168 6.81 11.88 2.77
N TYR A 169 7.16 12.74 3.70
CA TYR A 169 6.21 13.55 4.49
C TYR A 169 6.34 15.03 4.11
N PRO A 170 5.30 15.85 4.33
CA PRO A 170 5.41 17.29 4.20
C PRO A 170 6.61 17.83 5.01
N PRO A 171 7.33 18.86 4.51
CA PRO A 171 8.55 19.36 5.17
C PRO A 171 8.34 19.84 6.62
N ASP A 172 7.17 20.35 6.92
CA ASP A 172 6.74 20.80 8.26
C ASP A 172 6.22 19.68 9.15
N HIS A 173 5.92 18.50 8.58
CA HIS A 173 5.43 17.36 9.35
C HIS A 173 6.56 16.78 10.22
N PRO A 174 6.33 16.54 11.52
CA PRO A 174 7.38 16.01 12.42
C PRO A 174 8.07 14.74 11.94
N LEU A 175 7.34 13.84 11.29
CA LEU A 175 7.89 12.59 10.72
C LEU A 175 8.92 12.83 9.60
N SER A 176 8.95 14.01 8.96
CA SER A 176 9.94 14.36 7.95
C SER A 176 11.36 14.46 8.52
N LYS A 177 11.47 14.74 9.83
CA LYS A 177 12.72 14.91 10.55
C LYS A 177 13.28 13.61 11.12
N ILE A 178 12.51 12.52 11.07
CA ILE A 178 12.94 11.21 11.58
C ILE A 178 13.92 10.59 10.59
N LYS A 179 15.18 10.41 11.03
CA LYS A 179 16.16 9.67 10.24
C LYS A 179 15.74 8.20 10.20
N ARG A 180 15.45 7.70 9.02
CA ARG A 180 15.19 6.28 8.78
C ARG A 180 16.51 5.63 8.38
N ASN A 181 16.94 4.60 9.10
CA ASN A 181 18.01 3.77 8.62
C ASN A 181 17.54 3.10 7.32
N LYS A 182 18.22 3.39 6.22
CA LYS A 182 18.02 2.62 4.99
C LYS A 182 18.66 1.26 5.24
N ASN A 183 17.86 0.25 5.60
CA ASN A 183 18.31 -1.14 5.62
C ASN A 183 18.37 -1.68 4.19
#